data_057a0fe7d6f7edd6c244dfc7093b7bf7
#
_entry.id   057a0fe7d6f7edd6c244dfc7093b7bf7
#
_cell.length_a   1.000
_cell.length_b   1.000
_cell.length_c   1.000
_cell.angle_alpha   90.00
_cell.angle_beta   90.00
_cell.angle_gamma   90.00
#
_symmetry.space_group_name_H-M   'P 1'
#
loop_
_entity.id
_entity.type
_entity.pdbx_description
1 polymer ?
#
loop_
_entity_poly.entity_id
_entity_poly.type
_entity_poly.pdbx_seq_one_letter_code
_entity_poly.pdbx_strand_id
1 'polypeptide(L)'
;MAAAATESLNILHVLRAPVGGLFRHVIDLARGQVARGHHVGLLADSSTGGAQAEATLAELAPKLALGLVRIAMSRQVGPSDVVACAHVARRAADVEADVVHGHGAKGGAYTRLARALRGIRVYTPHGGSLHYDWSTPSGFLYLTSEREMMQRTDLFVFESAYGRDVFRAKVGDPGTRARVVHNGVTAAEFAPVPADRHATDLVFVGELRMLKGVDTLIKALAILARDGRRTTTTIVGLGPDRAAFEAAARSAGDAIRFVGAKPAREAFALGRLLVVPSRAESLPYIVLEAAAAGLPMVSTRVGGIPEIFGPDAGALVPPNDPAALAQAIGSALQNPAAAQAAAQRLKARVHDQFSADVMTQTVLAAYAETLARRDG
;
A
#
# COMPACT_ATOMS: atom_id res chain seq x y z
N MET A 1 4.07 0.56 35.94
CA MET A 1 2.85 -0.23 35.70
C MET A 1 3.22 -1.36 34.76
N ALA A 2 3.18 -2.62 35.20
CA ALA A 2 3.44 -3.77 34.36
C ALA A 2 2.31 -3.81 33.30
N ALA A 3 2.70 -3.87 32.00
CA ALA A 3 1.77 -4.13 30.93
C ALA A 3 1.11 -5.49 31.21
N ALA A 4 -0.23 -5.51 31.35
CA ALA A 4 -0.96 -6.76 31.38
C ALA A 4 -0.54 -7.56 30.14
N ALA A 5 -0.11 -8.81 30.35
CA ALA A 5 0.22 -9.70 29.28
C ALA A 5 -1.04 -9.86 28.43
N THR A 6 -1.05 -9.26 27.24
CA THR A 6 -2.12 -9.46 26.28
C THR A 6 -2.15 -10.94 25.93
N GLU A 7 -3.29 -11.61 26.14
CA GLU A 7 -3.45 -13.00 25.75
C GLU A 7 -3.07 -13.18 24.28
N SER A 8 -2.38 -14.30 24.00
CA SER A 8 -1.99 -14.65 22.64
C SER A 8 -3.23 -14.90 21.79
N LEU A 9 -3.37 -14.18 20.68
CA LEU A 9 -4.50 -14.33 19.76
C LEU A 9 -4.16 -15.27 18.61
N ASN A 10 -5.12 -16.06 18.16
CA ASN A 10 -5.09 -16.83 16.94
C ASN A 10 -5.61 -15.94 15.78
N ILE A 11 -4.72 -15.49 14.89
CA ILE A 11 -5.02 -14.52 13.83
C ILE A 11 -4.87 -15.19 12.48
N LEU A 12 -5.96 -15.22 11.67
CA LEU A 12 -5.93 -15.75 10.31
C LEU A 12 -6.09 -14.60 9.30
N HIS A 13 -5.05 -14.33 8.52
CA HIS A 13 -5.11 -13.40 7.40
C HIS A 13 -5.57 -14.08 6.12
N VAL A 14 -6.48 -13.43 5.36
CA VAL A 14 -7.03 -13.94 4.11
C VAL A 14 -6.79 -12.92 2.99
N LEU A 15 -6.07 -13.31 1.94
CA LEU A 15 -5.74 -12.43 0.82
C LEU A 15 -5.77 -13.15 -0.52
N ARG A 16 -6.39 -12.50 -1.53
CA ARG A 16 -6.42 -13.04 -2.89
C ARG A 16 -5.19 -12.67 -3.72
N ALA A 17 -4.62 -11.49 -3.54
CA ALA A 17 -3.57 -10.99 -4.42
C ALA A 17 -2.24 -10.82 -3.64
N PRO A 18 -1.37 -11.86 -3.60
CA PRO A 18 -0.06 -11.75 -2.96
C PRO A 18 0.91 -10.93 -3.84
N VAL A 19 0.55 -9.67 -4.13
CA VAL A 19 1.32 -8.74 -4.95
C VAL A 19 1.20 -7.30 -4.43
N GLY A 20 2.24 -6.50 -4.65
CA GLY A 20 2.25 -5.06 -4.40
C GLY A 20 2.07 -4.67 -2.93
N GLY A 21 1.52 -3.47 -2.69
CA GLY A 21 1.39 -2.89 -1.35
C GLY A 21 0.50 -3.67 -0.40
N LEU A 22 -0.58 -4.28 -0.89
CA LEU A 22 -1.45 -5.15 -0.08
C LEU A 22 -0.67 -6.34 0.49
N PHE A 23 0.06 -7.04 -0.37
CA PHE A 23 0.84 -8.20 0.06
C PHE A 23 1.91 -7.80 1.08
N ARG A 24 2.64 -6.73 0.79
CA ARG A 24 3.61 -6.18 1.72
C ARG A 24 2.99 -5.86 3.08
N HIS A 25 1.85 -5.15 3.10
CA HIS A 25 1.13 -4.84 4.34
C HIS A 25 0.84 -6.10 5.17
N VAL A 26 0.31 -7.16 4.53
CA VAL A 26 -0.01 -8.41 5.23
C VAL A 26 1.23 -9.08 5.78
N ILE A 27 2.32 -9.12 5.02
CA ILE A 27 3.58 -9.74 5.46
C ILE A 27 4.20 -8.98 6.64
N ASP A 28 4.25 -7.65 6.57
CA ASP A 28 4.83 -6.82 7.63
C ASP A 28 3.97 -6.89 8.91
N LEU A 29 2.65 -6.88 8.76
CA LEU A 29 1.71 -7.04 9.87
C LEU A 29 1.84 -8.44 10.52
N ALA A 30 1.88 -9.51 9.72
CA ALA A 30 2.03 -10.87 10.21
C ALA A 30 3.37 -11.04 10.97
N ARG A 31 4.48 -10.53 10.42
CA ARG A 31 5.78 -10.52 11.11
C ARG A 31 5.72 -9.79 12.45
N GLY A 32 5.11 -8.62 12.46
CA GLY A 32 4.96 -7.81 13.68
C GLY A 32 4.09 -8.49 14.75
N GLN A 33 3.04 -9.20 14.35
CA GLN A 33 2.17 -9.96 15.25
C GLN A 33 2.88 -11.20 15.82
N VAL A 34 3.59 -11.97 14.98
CA VAL A 34 4.42 -13.11 15.42
C VAL A 34 5.48 -12.64 16.41
N ALA A 35 6.16 -11.52 16.14
CA ALA A 35 7.18 -10.98 17.03
C ALA A 35 6.62 -10.57 18.41
N ARG A 36 5.30 -10.38 18.54
CA ARG A 36 4.60 -10.07 19.80
C ARG A 36 3.95 -11.30 20.45
N GLY A 37 4.24 -12.50 19.95
CA GLY A 37 3.80 -13.76 20.55
C GLY A 37 2.39 -14.20 20.15
N HIS A 38 1.78 -13.57 19.11
CA HIS A 38 0.51 -14.04 18.58
C HIS A 38 0.70 -15.22 17.62
N HIS A 39 -0.27 -16.13 17.57
CA HIS A 39 -0.29 -17.23 16.62
C HIS A 39 -0.92 -16.72 15.31
N VAL A 40 -0.14 -16.71 14.24
CA VAL A 40 -0.56 -16.17 12.94
C VAL A 40 -0.63 -17.28 11.90
N GLY A 41 -1.66 -17.22 11.05
CA GLY A 41 -1.82 -18.04 9.86
C GLY A 41 -2.16 -17.19 8.63
N LEU A 42 -1.78 -17.69 7.46
CA LEU A 42 -2.13 -17.06 6.19
C LEU A 42 -2.91 -18.02 5.30
N LEU A 43 -3.98 -17.52 4.69
CA LEU A 43 -4.70 -18.17 3.61
C LEU A 43 -4.63 -17.27 2.37
N ALA A 44 -3.86 -17.68 1.36
CA ALA A 44 -3.53 -16.85 0.20
C ALA A 44 -3.81 -17.55 -1.13
N ASP A 45 -4.04 -16.77 -2.19
CA ASP A 45 -4.21 -17.28 -3.54
C ASP A 45 -2.95 -17.99 -4.04
N SER A 46 -3.12 -19.18 -4.65
CA SER A 46 -2.05 -19.98 -5.24
C SER A 46 -1.77 -19.67 -6.71
N SER A 47 -2.64 -18.90 -7.38
CA SER A 47 -2.56 -18.66 -8.82
C SER A 47 -1.86 -17.36 -9.20
N THR A 48 -1.57 -16.49 -8.22
CA THR A 48 -0.93 -15.18 -8.44
C THR A 48 0.26 -14.98 -7.50
N GLY A 49 1.08 -13.94 -7.79
CA GLY A 49 2.23 -13.55 -6.96
C GLY A 49 3.59 -13.91 -7.57
N GLY A 50 3.67 -14.98 -8.34
CA GLY A 50 4.92 -15.42 -8.99
C GLY A 50 6.04 -15.76 -8.03
N ALA A 51 7.26 -15.93 -8.54
CA ALA A 51 8.42 -16.39 -7.77
C ALA A 51 8.77 -15.51 -6.57
N GLN A 52 8.56 -14.20 -6.65
CA GLN A 52 8.85 -13.28 -5.56
C GLN A 52 7.91 -13.50 -4.35
N ALA A 53 6.62 -13.68 -4.62
CA ALA A 53 5.66 -13.97 -3.54
C ALA A 53 5.92 -15.35 -2.93
N GLU A 54 6.25 -16.36 -3.75
CA GLU A 54 6.61 -17.69 -3.27
C GLU A 54 7.83 -17.64 -2.33
N ALA A 55 8.89 -16.92 -2.71
CA ALA A 55 10.07 -16.77 -1.87
C ALA A 55 9.74 -16.09 -0.53
N THR A 56 8.96 -15.01 -0.56
CA THR A 56 8.55 -14.28 0.65
C THR A 56 7.69 -15.13 1.58
N LEU A 57 6.75 -15.89 1.00
CA LEU A 57 5.89 -16.79 1.78
C LEU A 57 6.66 -17.99 2.34
N ALA A 58 7.61 -18.54 1.59
CA ALA A 58 8.49 -19.61 2.06
C ALA A 58 9.37 -19.19 3.25
N GLU A 59 9.86 -17.93 3.23
CA GLU A 59 10.62 -17.35 4.36
C GLU A 59 9.75 -17.16 5.61
N LEU A 60 8.49 -16.78 5.42
CA LEU A 60 7.57 -16.51 6.53
C LEU A 60 6.93 -17.77 7.10
N ALA A 61 6.66 -18.78 6.27
CA ALA A 61 5.90 -19.98 6.63
C ALA A 61 6.41 -20.68 7.91
N PRO A 62 7.73 -20.85 8.15
CA PRO A 62 8.22 -21.48 9.38
C PRO A 62 7.91 -20.72 10.67
N LYS A 63 7.56 -19.43 10.56
CA LYS A 63 7.24 -18.54 11.69
C LYS A 63 5.74 -18.51 12.00
N LEU A 64 4.91 -19.05 11.11
CA LEU A 64 3.46 -19.04 11.23
C LEU A 64 2.97 -20.25 12.04
N ALA A 65 2.66 -20.04 13.31
CA ALA A 65 2.17 -21.11 14.19
C ALA A 65 0.86 -21.73 13.67
N LEU A 66 0.00 -20.96 13.00
CA LEU A 66 -1.22 -21.45 12.37
C LEU A 66 -1.01 -21.85 10.89
N GLY A 67 0.22 -21.81 10.39
CA GLY A 67 0.62 -22.28 9.06
C GLY A 67 0.20 -21.37 7.90
N LEU A 68 0.64 -21.76 6.70
CA LEU A 68 0.33 -21.15 5.42
C LEU A 68 -0.51 -22.10 4.58
N VAL A 69 -1.66 -21.64 4.13
CA VAL A 69 -2.53 -22.38 3.19
C VAL A 69 -2.65 -21.61 1.88
N ARG A 70 -2.44 -22.30 0.76
CA ARG A 70 -2.58 -21.73 -0.58
C ARG A 70 -3.74 -22.42 -1.29
N ILE A 71 -4.73 -21.62 -1.75
CA ILE A 71 -5.88 -22.11 -2.53
C ILE A 71 -6.04 -21.23 -3.78
N ALA A 72 -6.61 -21.78 -4.84
CA ALA A 72 -6.93 -21.00 -6.02
C ALA A 72 -8.11 -20.04 -5.74
N MET A 73 -7.89 -18.74 -5.95
CA MET A 73 -8.88 -17.69 -5.77
C MET A 73 -9.05 -16.90 -7.06
N SER A 74 -10.14 -17.11 -7.77
CA SER A 74 -10.44 -16.42 -9.03
C SER A 74 -10.53 -14.90 -8.84
N ARG A 75 -10.05 -14.14 -9.85
CA ARG A 75 -10.28 -12.70 -9.92
C ARG A 75 -11.74 -12.36 -10.19
N GLN A 76 -12.39 -13.13 -11.04
CA GLN A 76 -13.80 -12.95 -11.39
C GLN A 76 -14.71 -13.53 -10.31
N VAL A 77 -15.91 -12.96 -10.19
CA VAL A 77 -16.95 -13.51 -9.29
C VAL A 77 -17.54 -14.76 -9.95
N GLY A 78 -17.63 -15.86 -9.19
CA GLY A 78 -18.14 -17.12 -9.73
C GLY A 78 -18.31 -18.21 -8.65
N PRO A 79 -18.69 -19.43 -9.06
CA PRO A 79 -18.94 -20.54 -8.13
C PRO A 79 -17.74 -20.91 -7.25
N SER A 80 -16.52 -20.71 -7.74
CA SER A 80 -15.28 -20.91 -6.97
C SER A 80 -15.20 -20.05 -5.70
N ASP A 81 -15.92 -18.93 -5.64
CA ASP A 81 -15.96 -18.09 -4.44
C ASP A 81 -16.69 -18.75 -3.27
N VAL A 82 -17.69 -19.60 -3.55
CA VAL A 82 -18.38 -20.40 -2.53
C VAL A 82 -17.41 -21.39 -1.89
N VAL A 83 -16.59 -22.04 -2.74
CA VAL A 83 -15.55 -22.97 -2.27
C VAL A 83 -14.50 -22.23 -1.43
N ALA A 84 -14.05 -21.06 -1.90
CA ALA A 84 -13.09 -20.24 -1.14
C ALA A 84 -13.66 -19.78 0.23
N CYS A 85 -14.93 -19.36 0.29
CA CYS A 85 -15.60 -19.03 1.55
C CYS A 85 -15.68 -20.24 2.49
N ALA A 86 -15.96 -21.44 1.96
CA ALA A 86 -16.00 -22.66 2.76
C ALA A 86 -14.60 -23.03 3.31
N HIS A 87 -13.55 -22.85 2.51
CA HIS A 87 -12.17 -23.02 2.95
C HIS A 87 -11.78 -22.04 4.06
N VAL A 88 -12.17 -20.74 3.94
CA VAL A 88 -11.92 -19.76 5.00
C VAL A 88 -12.64 -20.15 6.28
N ALA A 89 -13.93 -20.56 6.21
CA ALA A 89 -14.71 -20.96 7.35
C ALA A 89 -14.10 -22.19 8.05
N ARG A 90 -13.75 -23.22 7.26
CA ARG A 90 -13.14 -24.44 7.78
C ARG A 90 -11.78 -24.12 8.44
N ARG A 91 -10.92 -23.39 7.73
CA ARG A 91 -9.59 -23.06 8.27
C ARG A 91 -9.66 -22.25 9.54
N ALA A 92 -10.56 -21.26 9.61
CA ALA A 92 -10.78 -20.47 10.82
C ALA A 92 -11.24 -21.33 12.02
N ALA A 93 -12.10 -22.33 11.75
CA ALA A 93 -12.52 -23.29 12.78
C ALA A 93 -11.37 -24.22 13.22
N ASP A 94 -10.61 -24.78 12.27
CA ASP A 94 -9.51 -25.70 12.53
C ASP A 94 -8.40 -25.07 13.41
N VAL A 95 -8.20 -23.75 13.29
CA VAL A 95 -7.18 -23.01 14.06
C VAL A 95 -7.78 -22.21 15.23
N GLU A 96 -9.06 -22.38 15.50
CA GLU A 96 -9.79 -21.65 16.55
C GLU A 96 -9.51 -20.13 16.49
N ALA A 97 -9.64 -19.54 15.29
CA ALA A 97 -9.27 -18.16 15.03
C ALA A 97 -10.08 -17.19 15.87
N ASP A 98 -9.44 -16.35 16.69
CA ASP A 98 -10.04 -15.21 17.39
C ASP A 98 -10.30 -14.07 16.43
N VAL A 99 -9.44 -13.94 15.41
CA VAL A 99 -9.50 -12.88 14.40
C VAL A 99 -9.38 -13.48 13.02
N VAL A 100 -10.33 -13.19 12.13
CA VAL A 100 -10.20 -13.48 10.69
C VAL A 100 -10.15 -12.15 9.95
N HIS A 101 -8.96 -11.80 9.42
CA HIS A 101 -8.70 -10.52 8.77
C HIS A 101 -8.58 -10.67 7.25
N GLY A 102 -9.62 -10.22 6.54
CA GLY A 102 -9.65 -10.21 5.08
C GLY A 102 -9.05 -8.94 4.48
N HIS A 103 -8.16 -9.13 3.50
CA HIS A 103 -7.46 -8.05 2.82
C HIS A 103 -7.87 -7.93 1.36
N GLY A 104 -8.18 -6.70 0.94
CA GLY A 104 -8.70 -6.39 -0.41
C GLY A 104 -10.10 -6.95 -0.65
N ALA A 105 -10.70 -6.62 -1.79
CA ALA A 105 -12.11 -6.93 -2.07
C ALA A 105 -12.45 -8.43 -1.90
N LYS A 106 -11.65 -9.33 -2.49
CA LYS A 106 -11.93 -10.78 -2.44
C LYS A 106 -11.60 -11.40 -1.08
N GLY A 107 -10.44 -11.11 -0.48
CA GLY A 107 -10.11 -11.59 0.86
C GLY A 107 -11.13 -11.12 1.89
N GLY A 108 -11.52 -9.84 1.80
CA GLY A 108 -12.60 -9.28 2.62
C GLY A 108 -13.97 -9.93 2.38
N ALA A 109 -14.33 -10.21 1.14
CA ALA A 109 -15.59 -10.90 0.83
C ALA A 109 -15.62 -12.31 1.42
N TYR A 110 -14.55 -13.09 1.26
CA TYR A 110 -14.48 -14.45 1.78
C TYR A 110 -14.56 -14.49 3.31
N THR A 111 -13.88 -13.57 3.99
CA THR A 111 -13.96 -13.44 5.46
C THR A 111 -15.36 -13.08 5.92
N ARG A 112 -16.03 -12.12 5.28
CA ARG A 112 -17.35 -11.61 5.67
C ARG A 112 -18.48 -12.58 5.31
N LEU A 113 -18.31 -13.39 4.27
CA LEU A 113 -19.29 -14.38 3.83
C LEU A 113 -19.09 -15.77 4.43
N ALA A 114 -17.91 -16.05 5.01
CA ALA A 114 -17.66 -17.31 5.71
C ALA A 114 -18.66 -17.49 6.87
N ARG A 115 -19.28 -18.69 6.93
CA ARG A 115 -20.29 -19.02 7.94
C ARG A 115 -19.65 -19.53 9.23
N ALA A 116 -20.36 -19.41 10.34
CA ALA A 116 -20.00 -20.00 11.63
C ALA A 116 -18.60 -19.60 12.16
N LEU A 117 -18.11 -18.42 11.83
CA LEU A 117 -16.88 -17.88 12.44
C LEU A 117 -17.16 -17.52 13.90
N ARG A 118 -16.32 -18.06 14.80
CA ARG A 118 -16.35 -17.71 16.23
C ARG A 118 -15.65 -16.40 16.52
N GLY A 119 -14.53 -16.13 15.82
CA GLY A 119 -13.75 -14.89 15.94
C GLY A 119 -14.39 -13.68 15.27
N ILE A 120 -13.78 -12.52 15.48
CA ILE A 120 -14.19 -11.27 14.83
C ILE A 120 -13.81 -11.25 13.35
N ARG A 121 -14.65 -10.60 12.53
CA ARG A 121 -14.41 -10.36 11.11
C ARG A 121 -13.83 -8.99 10.90
N VAL A 122 -12.58 -8.95 10.48
CA VAL A 122 -11.87 -7.71 10.20
C VAL A 122 -11.68 -7.54 8.69
N TYR A 123 -11.79 -6.32 8.21
CA TYR A 123 -11.65 -6.01 6.79
C TYR A 123 -10.78 -4.77 6.55
N THR A 124 -9.74 -4.94 5.72
CA THR A 124 -8.95 -3.84 5.15
C THR A 124 -9.15 -3.80 3.62
N PRO A 125 -9.78 -2.74 3.07
CA PRO A 125 -10.12 -2.64 1.64
C PRO A 125 -8.93 -2.57 0.70
N HIS A 126 -7.84 -1.88 1.05
CA HIS A 126 -6.67 -1.62 0.20
C HIS A 126 -7.04 -0.99 -1.16
N GLY A 127 -7.99 -0.07 -1.16
CA GLY A 127 -8.52 0.54 -2.38
C GLY A 127 -9.49 -0.35 -3.17
N GLY A 128 -9.15 -1.56 -3.47
CA GLY A 128 -9.96 -2.65 -4.04
C GLY A 128 -11.21 -2.23 -4.82
N SER A 129 -12.39 -2.54 -4.28
CA SER A 129 -13.71 -2.17 -4.84
C SER A 129 -13.97 -0.66 -4.92
N LEU A 130 -13.25 0.16 -4.15
CA LEU A 130 -13.45 1.61 -4.09
C LEU A 130 -12.98 2.37 -5.35
N HIS A 131 -12.22 1.71 -6.23
CA HIS A 131 -11.85 2.27 -7.54
C HIS A 131 -13.00 2.27 -8.56
N TYR A 132 -14.08 1.53 -8.29
CA TYR A 132 -15.23 1.47 -9.19
C TYR A 132 -16.21 2.61 -8.91
N ASP A 133 -17.01 2.95 -9.94
CA ASP A 133 -18.07 3.96 -9.86
C ASP A 133 -19.44 3.33 -10.01
N TRP A 134 -20.44 3.87 -9.31
CA TRP A 134 -21.83 3.42 -9.34
C TRP A 134 -22.45 3.44 -10.74
N SER A 135 -21.94 4.28 -11.64
CA SER A 135 -22.40 4.41 -13.03
C SER A 135 -22.06 3.21 -13.92
N THR A 136 -21.16 2.31 -13.48
CA THR A 136 -20.77 1.13 -14.23
C THR A 136 -21.46 -0.12 -13.67
N PRO A 137 -21.84 -1.12 -14.53
CA PRO A 137 -22.44 -2.37 -14.06
C PRO A 137 -21.58 -3.12 -13.04
N SER A 138 -20.27 -3.17 -13.26
CA SER A 138 -19.33 -3.77 -12.33
C SER A 138 -19.23 -2.98 -11.02
N GLY A 139 -19.25 -1.65 -11.09
CA GLY A 139 -19.24 -0.78 -9.92
C GLY A 139 -20.51 -0.94 -9.10
N PHE A 140 -21.67 -0.97 -9.74
CA PHE A 140 -22.94 -1.25 -9.06
C PHE A 140 -22.90 -2.59 -8.30
N LEU A 141 -22.42 -3.67 -8.96
CA LEU A 141 -22.30 -4.98 -8.33
C LEU A 141 -21.35 -4.97 -7.13
N TYR A 142 -20.15 -4.43 -7.32
CA TYR A 142 -19.13 -4.45 -6.25
C TYR A 142 -19.50 -3.54 -5.07
N LEU A 143 -19.99 -2.33 -5.32
CA LEU A 143 -20.34 -1.39 -4.26
C LEU A 143 -21.60 -1.82 -3.50
N THR A 144 -22.59 -2.42 -4.18
CA THR A 144 -23.75 -3.06 -3.53
C THR A 144 -23.30 -4.21 -2.65
N SER A 145 -22.40 -5.08 -3.15
CA SER A 145 -21.86 -6.19 -2.38
C SER A 145 -21.10 -5.70 -1.13
N GLU A 146 -20.31 -4.63 -1.25
CA GLU A 146 -19.63 -4.01 -0.10
C GLU A 146 -20.64 -3.50 0.94
N ARG A 147 -21.73 -2.85 0.50
CA ARG A 147 -22.79 -2.33 1.39
C ARG A 147 -23.48 -3.45 2.15
N GLU A 148 -23.85 -4.54 1.48
CA GLU A 148 -24.48 -5.71 2.10
C GLU A 148 -23.56 -6.40 3.10
N MET A 149 -22.26 -6.54 2.74
CA MET A 149 -21.28 -7.18 3.61
C MET A 149 -20.86 -6.29 4.80
N MET A 150 -21.21 -5.01 4.79
CA MET A 150 -20.85 -4.07 5.85
C MET A 150 -21.43 -4.49 7.21
N GLN A 151 -22.65 -5.07 7.21
CA GLN A 151 -23.32 -5.56 8.43
C GLN A 151 -22.65 -6.80 9.03
N ARG A 152 -21.82 -7.50 8.25
CA ARG A 152 -21.08 -8.70 8.68
C ARG A 152 -19.63 -8.42 9.04
N THR A 153 -19.27 -7.15 9.24
CA THR A 153 -17.91 -6.71 9.54
C THR A 153 -17.87 -6.17 10.95
N ASP A 154 -17.07 -6.75 11.81
CA ASP A 154 -16.94 -6.34 13.22
C ASP A 154 -15.97 -5.15 13.33
N LEU A 155 -14.92 -5.11 12.46
CA LEU A 155 -13.92 -4.05 12.43
C LEU A 155 -13.47 -3.75 11.00
N PHE A 156 -13.49 -2.47 10.66
CA PHE A 156 -12.86 -1.94 9.44
C PHE A 156 -11.53 -1.29 9.78
N VAL A 157 -10.46 -1.69 9.11
CA VAL A 157 -9.14 -1.08 9.23
C VAL A 157 -8.80 -0.41 7.90
N PHE A 158 -8.72 0.92 7.89
CA PHE A 158 -8.38 1.69 6.71
C PHE A 158 -6.93 2.16 6.79
N GLU A 159 -6.16 1.96 5.72
CA GLU A 159 -4.76 2.39 5.67
C GLU A 159 -4.58 3.91 5.59
N SER A 160 -5.68 4.68 5.39
CA SER A 160 -5.68 6.14 5.36
C SER A 160 -7.05 6.71 5.72
N ALA A 161 -7.09 7.95 6.22
CA ALA A 161 -8.33 8.69 6.39
C ALA A 161 -9.01 8.90 5.03
N TYR A 162 -8.23 9.17 3.98
CA TYR A 162 -8.73 9.23 2.61
C TYR A 162 -9.48 7.93 2.22
N GLY A 163 -8.91 6.75 2.47
CA GLY A 163 -9.56 5.47 2.15
C GLY A 163 -10.87 5.27 2.90
N ARG A 164 -10.91 5.63 4.20
CA ARG A 164 -12.14 5.65 5.01
C ARG A 164 -13.19 6.58 4.43
N ASP A 165 -12.82 7.80 4.05
CA ASP A 165 -13.77 8.81 3.58
C ASP A 165 -14.32 8.45 2.18
N VAL A 166 -13.50 7.86 1.31
CA VAL A 166 -13.97 7.26 0.04
C VAL A 166 -14.94 6.11 0.30
N PHE A 167 -14.66 5.24 1.28
CA PHE A 167 -15.57 4.16 1.65
C PHE A 167 -16.91 4.72 2.16
N ARG A 168 -16.88 5.72 3.04
CA ARG A 168 -18.09 6.39 3.53
C ARG A 168 -18.93 6.99 2.40
N ALA A 169 -18.29 7.64 1.44
CA ALA A 169 -18.96 8.28 0.31
C ALA A 169 -19.56 7.26 -0.67
N LYS A 170 -18.86 6.16 -0.94
CA LYS A 170 -19.28 5.19 -1.98
C LYS A 170 -20.10 4.02 -1.43
N VAL A 171 -19.84 3.56 -0.22
CA VAL A 171 -20.46 2.35 0.35
C VAL A 171 -21.41 2.70 1.50
N GLY A 172 -20.93 3.42 2.49
CA GLY A 172 -21.69 3.80 3.69
C GLY A 172 -20.77 4.01 4.89
N ASP A 173 -21.31 4.55 5.97
CA ASP A 173 -20.55 4.83 7.19
C ASP A 173 -20.43 3.60 8.08
N PRO A 174 -19.24 3.04 8.31
CA PRO A 174 -19.02 1.95 9.26
C PRO A 174 -19.12 2.39 10.74
N GLY A 175 -19.22 3.69 11.01
CA GLY A 175 -19.37 4.24 12.35
C GLY A 175 -18.21 3.91 13.28
N THR A 176 -18.53 3.50 14.52
CA THR A 176 -17.53 3.16 15.56
C THR A 176 -16.72 1.90 15.27
N ARG A 177 -17.08 1.13 14.24
CA ARG A 177 -16.33 -0.04 13.78
C ARG A 177 -15.12 0.32 12.88
N ALA A 178 -14.95 1.59 12.51
CA ALA A 178 -13.83 2.05 11.70
C ALA A 178 -12.62 2.45 12.53
N ARG A 179 -11.43 2.04 12.08
CA ARG A 179 -10.13 2.54 12.54
C ARG A 179 -9.29 2.92 11.35
N VAL A 180 -8.59 4.03 11.44
CA VAL A 180 -7.52 4.40 10.50
C VAL A 180 -6.20 3.93 11.10
N VAL A 181 -5.52 3.04 10.39
CA VAL A 181 -4.20 2.52 10.77
C VAL A 181 -3.31 2.60 9.54
N HIS A 182 -2.41 3.55 9.52
CA HIS A 182 -1.54 3.78 8.38
C HIS A 182 -0.62 2.59 8.09
N ASN A 183 -0.30 2.38 6.82
CA ASN A 183 0.77 1.46 6.43
C ASN A 183 2.08 1.86 7.11
N GLY A 184 2.88 0.87 7.47
CA GLY A 184 4.16 1.09 8.14
C GLY A 184 5.34 0.54 7.36
N VAL A 185 6.51 1.17 7.53
CA VAL A 185 7.80 0.72 7.02
C VAL A 185 8.65 0.13 8.13
N THR A 186 9.48 -0.86 7.79
CA THR A 186 10.33 -1.57 8.76
C THR A 186 11.55 -0.74 9.16
N ALA A 187 12.16 -1.08 10.29
CA ALA A 187 13.36 -0.39 10.79
C ALA A 187 14.53 -0.40 9.77
N ALA A 188 14.65 -1.44 8.96
CA ALA A 188 15.70 -1.55 7.95
C ALA A 188 15.60 -0.48 6.86
N GLU A 189 14.40 0.07 6.61
CA GLU A 189 14.18 1.08 5.58
C GLU A 189 14.65 2.48 5.99
N PHE A 190 14.87 2.71 7.28
CA PHE A 190 15.43 3.97 7.78
C PHE A 190 16.94 4.10 7.59
N ALA A 191 17.63 3.03 7.17
CA ALA A 191 19.03 3.13 6.78
C ALA A 191 19.16 4.05 5.55
N PRO A 192 20.13 4.97 5.51
CA PRO A 192 20.35 5.84 4.36
C PRO A 192 20.60 5.03 3.07
N VAL A 193 20.17 5.58 1.94
CA VAL A 193 20.50 5.05 0.61
C VAL A 193 21.39 6.08 -0.08
N PRO A 194 22.71 5.85 -0.13
CA PRO A 194 23.61 6.75 -0.87
C PRO A 194 23.30 6.67 -2.37
N ALA A 195 23.33 7.84 -3.02
CA ALA A 195 23.19 7.90 -4.47
C ALA A 195 24.39 7.22 -5.14
N ASP A 196 24.13 6.45 -6.21
CA ASP A 196 25.16 5.90 -7.07
C ASP A 196 26.00 7.02 -7.70
N ARG A 197 27.29 6.74 -8.02
CA ARG A 197 28.16 7.68 -8.72
C ARG A 197 27.60 8.15 -10.07
N HIS A 198 26.76 7.32 -10.70
CA HIS A 198 26.06 7.59 -11.96
C HIS A 198 24.58 7.90 -11.77
N ALA A 199 24.17 8.28 -10.53
CA ALA A 199 22.79 8.65 -10.25
C ALA A 199 22.36 9.83 -11.12
N THR A 200 21.16 9.70 -11.71
CA THR A 200 20.49 10.78 -12.43
C THR A 200 19.95 11.85 -11.48
N ASP A 201 19.59 13.00 -12.03
CA ASP A 201 18.97 14.06 -11.23
C ASP A 201 17.66 13.58 -10.61
N LEU A 202 16.87 12.83 -11.39
CA LEU A 202 15.55 12.35 -10.99
C LEU A 202 15.45 10.82 -11.08
N VAL A 203 14.63 10.25 -10.19
CA VAL A 203 14.18 8.87 -10.29
C VAL A 203 12.67 8.78 -10.12
N PHE A 204 12.03 7.95 -10.93
CA PHE A 204 10.67 7.46 -10.75
C PHE A 204 10.73 5.97 -10.42
N VAL A 205 9.94 5.52 -9.44
CA VAL A 205 9.85 4.10 -9.08
C VAL A 205 8.37 3.70 -8.96
N GLY A 206 7.93 2.75 -9.78
CA GLY A 206 6.55 2.28 -9.73
C GLY A 206 6.11 1.49 -10.95
N GLU A 207 4.89 0.96 -10.89
CA GLU A 207 4.27 0.31 -12.04
C GLU A 207 4.07 1.32 -13.18
N LEU A 208 4.43 0.95 -14.39
CA LEU A 208 4.29 1.81 -15.57
C LEU A 208 2.85 1.75 -16.10
N ARG A 209 1.98 2.51 -15.41
CA ARG A 209 0.55 2.70 -15.74
C ARG A 209 0.23 4.18 -15.79
N MET A 210 -0.74 4.57 -16.62
CA MET A 210 -1.23 5.95 -16.73
C MET A 210 -1.61 6.55 -15.38
N LEU A 211 -2.13 5.70 -14.46
CA LEU A 211 -2.48 6.12 -13.09
C LEU A 211 -1.29 6.65 -12.30
N LYS A 212 -0.07 6.23 -12.62
CA LYS A 212 1.17 6.66 -11.96
C LYS A 212 1.78 7.94 -12.53
N GLY A 213 1.20 8.50 -13.61
CA GLY A 213 1.48 9.84 -14.11
C GLY A 213 2.86 10.02 -14.78
N VAL A 214 3.48 8.93 -15.28
CA VAL A 214 4.78 9.00 -15.96
C VAL A 214 4.73 9.92 -17.18
N ASP A 215 3.62 9.97 -17.91
CA ASP A 215 3.40 10.90 -19.02
C ASP A 215 3.38 12.37 -18.53
N THR A 216 2.85 12.64 -17.34
CA THR A 216 2.89 13.99 -16.72
C THR A 216 4.34 14.36 -16.38
N LEU A 217 5.13 13.41 -15.86
CA LEU A 217 6.57 13.61 -15.64
C LEU A 217 7.30 13.92 -16.95
N ILE A 218 7.09 13.14 -18.01
CA ILE A 218 7.72 13.38 -19.32
C ILE A 218 7.38 14.78 -19.84
N LYS A 219 6.13 15.23 -19.73
CA LYS A 219 5.73 16.58 -20.10
C LYS A 219 6.41 17.65 -19.24
N ALA A 220 6.55 17.43 -17.94
CA ALA A 220 7.27 18.34 -17.03
C ALA A 220 8.77 18.45 -17.41
N LEU A 221 9.42 17.34 -17.79
CA LEU A 221 10.79 17.34 -18.26
C LEU A 221 10.95 18.15 -19.56
N ALA A 222 9.99 18.05 -20.48
CA ALA A 222 9.99 18.87 -21.71
C ALA A 222 9.83 20.37 -21.40
N ILE A 223 9.08 20.76 -20.36
CA ILE A 223 9.00 22.15 -19.90
C ILE A 223 10.36 22.59 -19.36
N LEU A 224 10.97 21.83 -18.45
CA LEU A 224 12.30 22.14 -17.91
C LEU A 224 13.36 22.29 -19.00
N ALA A 225 13.35 21.42 -20.00
CA ALA A 225 14.29 21.48 -21.12
C ALA A 225 14.12 22.76 -21.96
N ARG A 226 12.88 23.20 -22.22
CA ARG A 226 12.59 24.47 -22.89
C ARG A 226 13.08 25.69 -22.11
N ASP A 227 13.04 25.58 -20.76
CA ASP A 227 13.53 26.62 -19.85
C ASP A 227 15.07 26.53 -19.66
N GLY A 228 15.77 25.77 -20.52
CA GLY A 228 17.23 25.63 -20.51
C GLY A 228 17.77 24.67 -19.45
N ARG A 229 16.91 23.92 -18.76
CA ARG A 229 17.28 22.96 -17.69
C ARG A 229 17.16 21.54 -18.19
N ARG A 230 18.21 20.99 -18.73
CA ARG A 230 18.26 19.57 -19.08
C ARG A 230 18.49 18.74 -17.81
N THR A 231 17.50 17.92 -17.47
CA THR A 231 17.54 17.00 -16.32
C THR A 231 17.65 15.57 -16.81
N THR A 232 18.51 14.79 -16.17
CA THR A 232 18.61 13.34 -16.41
C THR A 232 17.61 12.60 -15.53
N THR A 233 16.97 11.56 -16.07
CA THR A 233 15.89 10.86 -15.35
C THR A 233 15.99 9.36 -15.55
N THR A 234 15.92 8.59 -14.46
CA THR A 234 15.79 7.13 -14.49
C THR A 234 14.36 6.73 -14.13
N ILE A 235 13.71 5.97 -15.01
CA ILE A 235 12.37 5.41 -14.79
C ILE A 235 12.52 3.92 -14.47
N VAL A 236 12.14 3.54 -13.25
CA VAL A 236 12.25 2.18 -12.71
C VAL A 236 10.88 1.56 -12.59
N GLY A 237 10.67 0.45 -13.28
CA GLY A 237 9.41 -0.30 -13.21
C GLY A 237 9.08 -1.04 -14.50
N LEU A 238 8.01 -1.82 -14.42
CA LEU A 238 7.36 -2.50 -15.53
C LEU A 238 5.88 -2.16 -15.50
N GLY A 239 5.19 -2.33 -16.61
CA GLY A 239 3.75 -2.12 -16.67
C GLY A 239 3.21 -2.06 -18.08
N PRO A 240 1.87 -2.12 -18.23
CA PRO A 240 1.21 -2.21 -19.53
C PRO A 240 1.45 -0.99 -20.44
N ASP A 241 1.69 0.20 -19.85
CA ASP A 241 1.82 1.45 -20.60
C ASP A 241 3.29 1.81 -20.91
N ARG A 242 4.25 0.91 -20.62
CA ARG A 242 5.68 1.14 -20.82
C ARG A 242 6.00 1.61 -22.24
N ALA A 243 5.49 0.93 -23.27
CA ALA A 243 5.78 1.26 -24.66
C ALA A 243 5.30 2.68 -25.04
N ALA A 244 4.14 3.09 -24.51
CA ALA A 244 3.62 4.44 -24.70
C ALA A 244 4.52 5.51 -24.05
N PHE A 245 5.03 5.24 -22.84
CA PHE A 245 5.94 6.16 -22.15
C PHE A 245 7.30 6.25 -22.83
N GLU A 246 7.86 5.12 -23.30
CA GLU A 246 9.11 5.12 -24.07
C GLU A 246 8.96 5.89 -25.39
N ALA A 247 7.80 5.77 -26.06
CA ALA A 247 7.50 6.55 -27.26
C ALA A 247 7.41 8.05 -26.97
N ALA A 248 6.72 8.44 -25.90
CA ALA A 248 6.63 9.84 -25.49
C ALA A 248 7.99 10.42 -25.05
N ALA A 249 8.84 9.62 -24.42
CA ALA A 249 10.16 10.05 -23.95
C ALA A 249 11.16 10.31 -25.07
N ARG A 250 10.98 9.71 -26.27
CA ARG A 250 11.89 9.91 -27.42
C ARG A 250 12.03 11.38 -27.84
N SER A 251 10.98 12.17 -27.64
CA SER A 251 11.02 13.61 -27.92
C SER A 251 11.86 14.41 -26.91
N ALA A 252 12.16 13.82 -25.74
CA ALA A 252 13.00 14.42 -24.70
C ALA A 252 14.50 14.04 -24.85
N GLY A 253 14.87 13.27 -25.88
CA GLY A 253 16.24 12.80 -26.15
C GLY A 253 16.73 11.76 -25.14
N ASP A 254 18.06 11.56 -25.05
CA ASP A 254 18.69 10.52 -24.21
C ASP A 254 18.67 10.84 -22.70
N ALA A 255 17.98 11.90 -22.30
CA ALA A 255 17.89 12.30 -20.88
C ALA A 255 17.03 11.37 -20.00
N ILE A 256 16.19 10.52 -20.62
CA ILE A 256 15.29 9.60 -19.92
C ILE A 256 15.66 8.16 -20.24
N ARG A 257 15.98 7.37 -19.22
CA ARG A 257 16.27 5.94 -19.36
C ARG A 257 15.26 5.07 -18.58
N PHE A 258 14.85 3.95 -19.18
CA PHE A 258 13.97 2.96 -18.58
C PHE A 258 14.78 1.71 -18.22
N VAL A 259 14.78 1.30 -16.94
CA VAL A 259 15.67 0.23 -16.44
C VAL A 259 14.94 -1.03 -15.93
N GLY A 260 13.63 -1.14 -16.16
CA GLY A 260 12.86 -2.29 -15.66
C GLY A 260 12.59 -2.22 -14.15
N ALA A 261 12.08 -3.31 -13.58
CA ALA A 261 11.79 -3.38 -12.15
C ALA A 261 13.05 -3.64 -11.33
N LYS A 262 13.14 -2.99 -10.17
CA LYS A 262 14.19 -3.18 -9.16
C LYS A 262 13.59 -3.08 -7.77
N PRO A 263 14.22 -3.67 -6.73
CA PRO A 263 13.90 -3.37 -5.34
C PRO A 263 13.96 -1.86 -5.07
N ALA A 264 13.04 -1.35 -4.25
CA ALA A 264 12.91 0.10 -4.04
C ALA A 264 14.23 0.77 -3.61
N ARG A 265 14.95 0.16 -2.67
CA ARG A 265 16.23 0.71 -2.18
C ARG A 265 17.33 0.77 -3.24
N GLU A 266 17.40 -0.23 -4.13
CA GLU A 266 18.32 -0.19 -5.28
C GLU A 266 17.90 0.90 -6.28
N ALA A 267 16.59 1.04 -6.50
CA ALA A 267 16.05 2.07 -7.38
C ALA A 267 16.32 3.49 -6.85
N PHE A 268 16.22 3.71 -5.54
CA PHE A 268 16.50 5.01 -4.93
C PHE A 268 17.96 5.46 -5.15
N ALA A 269 18.90 4.53 -5.16
CA ALA A 269 20.30 4.85 -5.45
C ALA A 269 20.53 5.41 -6.88
N LEU A 270 19.60 5.20 -7.81
CA LEU A 270 19.72 5.60 -9.20
C LEU A 270 19.38 7.07 -9.48
N GLY A 271 18.86 7.81 -8.48
CA GLY A 271 18.54 9.22 -8.64
C GLY A 271 18.67 10.01 -7.35
N ARG A 272 18.81 11.33 -7.47
CA ARG A 272 19.00 12.25 -6.33
C ARG A 272 17.69 12.81 -5.78
N LEU A 273 16.65 12.84 -6.62
CA LEU A 273 15.31 13.34 -6.28
C LEU A 273 14.26 12.34 -6.79
N LEU A 274 13.44 11.79 -5.89
CA LEU A 274 12.32 10.96 -6.29
C LEU A 274 11.17 11.83 -6.78
N VAL A 275 10.53 11.42 -7.89
CA VAL A 275 9.30 12.06 -8.38
C VAL A 275 8.16 11.05 -8.36
N VAL A 276 7.07 11.41 -7.69
CA VAL A 276 5.84 10.59 -7.56
C VAL A 276 4.67 11.37 -8.16
N PRO A 277 4.48 11.34 -9.50
CA PRO A 277 3.51 12.17 -10.22
C PRO A 277 2.12 11.51 -10.30
N SER A 278 1.79 10.63 -9.37
CA SER A 278 0.59 9.79 -9.38
C SER A 278 -0.70 10.59 -9.49
N ARG A 279 -1.71 9.99 -10.15
CA ARG A 279 -3.07 10.52 -10.29
C ARG A 279 -4.02 10.02 -9.21
N ALA A 280 -3.73 8.85 -8.66
CA ALA A 280 -4.48 8.28 -7.55
C ALA A 280 -3.58 7.32 -6.76
N GLU A 281 -3.72 7.35 -5.46
CA GLU A 281 -3.07 6.46 -4.50
C GLU A 281 -4.02 6.23 -3.32
N SER A 282 -3.84 5.12 -2.60
CA SER A 282 -4.46 4.96 -1.28
C SER A 282 -3.49 5.49 -0.20
N LEU A 283 -2.51 4.70 0.20
CA LEU A 283 -1.37 5.14 1.01
C LEU A 283 -0.11 4.45 0.47
N PRO A 284 0.64 5.10 -0.47
CA PRO A 284 1.66 4.43 -1.25
C PRO A 284 2.93 4.13 -0.44
N TYR A 285 3.34 2.87 -0.43
CA TYR A 285 4.57 2.43 0.22
C TYR A 285 5.80 3.15 -0.34
N ILE A 286 5.87 3.42 -1.64
CA ILE A 286 7.04 4.06 -2.25
C ILE A 286 7.34 5.44 -1.64
N VAL A 287 6.30 6.18 -1.22
CA VAL A 287 6.47 7.48 -0.54
C VAL A 287 6.98 7.27 0.89
N LEU A 288 6.45 6.27 1.60
CA LEU A 288 6.92 5.92 2.94
C LEU A 288 8.37 5.43 2.94
N GLU A 289 8.72 4.55 2.00
CA GLU A 289 10.07 3.99 1.82
C GLU A 289 11.09 5.07 1.51
N ALA A 290 10.76 5.97 0.57
CA ALA A 290 11.64 7.07 0.21
C ALA A 290 11.81 8.08 1.35
N ALA A 291 10.73 8.37 2.07
CA ALA A 291 10.78 9.21 3.27
C ALA A 291 11.64 8.57 4.37
N ALA A 292 11.48 7.27 4.63
CA ALA A 292 12.31 6.53 5.60
C ALA A 292 13.79 6.54 5.21
N ALA A 293 14.09 6.38 3.92
CA ALA A 293 15.47 6.49 3.41
C ALA A 293 16.04 7.92 3.49
N GLY A 294 15.21 8.95 3.73
CA GLY A 294 15.61 10.35 3.74
C GLY A 294 15.91 10.88 2.33
N LEU A 295 15.28 10.31 1.30
CA LEU A 295 15.42 10.73 -0.08
C LEU A 295 14.52 11.95 -0.35
N PRO A 296 15.07 13.07 -0.86
CA PRO A 296 14.25 14.19 -1.31
C PRO A 296 13.22 13.75 -2.34
N MET A 297 12.00 14.31 -2.27
CA MET A 297 10.97 13.94 -3.22
C MET A 297 10.06 15.12 -3.61
N VAL A 298 9.52 15.03 -4.83
CA VAL A 298 8.41 15.83 -5.32
C VAL A 298 7.24 14.88 -5.59
N SER A 299 6.08 15.18 -5.01
CA SER A 299 4.91 14.29 -5.12
C SER A 299 3.64 15.08 -5.37
N THR A 300 2.63 14.40 -5.93
CA THR A 300 1.30 14.95 -6.15
C THR A 300 0.42 14.84 -4.92
N ARG A 301 -0.56 15.73 -4.81
CA ARG A 301 -1.59 15.78 -3.75
C ARG A 301 -2.74 14.84 -4.08
N VAL A 302 -2.52 13.53 -3.91
CA VAL A 302 -3.54 12.51 -4.18
C VAL A 302 -3.63 11.47 -3.07
N GLY A 303 -4.82 10.95 -2.84
CA GLY A 303 -5.04 9.87 -1.88
C GLY A 303 -4.58 10.22 -0.47
N GLY A 304 -3.92 9.29 0.19
CA GLY A 304 -3.33 9.45 1.51
C GLY A 304 -1.93 10.08 1.53
N ILE A 305 -1.38 10.52 0.39
CA ILE A 305 -0.06 11.20 0.36
C ILE A 305 -0.05 12.44 1.28
N PRO A 306 -1.09 13.31 1.30
CA PRO A 306 -1.14 14.42 2.25
C PRO A 306 -1.05 13.99 3.72
N GLU A 307 -1.54 12.79 4.07
CA GLU A 307 -1.44 12.27 5.44
C GLU A 307 0.01 11.93 5.82
N ILE A 308 0.79 11.41 4.85
CA ILE A 308 2.21 11.12 5.03
C ILE A 308 2.99 12.43 5.24
N PHE A 309 2.75 13.43 4.39
CA PHE A 309 3.44 14.72 4.46
C PHE A 309 3.01 15.56 5.67
N GLY A 310 1.79 15.43 6.16
CA GLY A 310 1.29 16.15 7.32
C GLY A 310 1.44 17.67 7.19
N PRO A 311 2.18 18.36 8.09
CA PRO A 311 2.39 19.81 8.02
C PRO A 311 3.04 20.29 6.71
N ASP A 312 3.88 19.46 6.10
CA ASP A 312 4.56 19.77 4.83
C ASP A 312 3.70 19.48 3.59
N ALA A 313 2.42 19.06 3.75
CA ALA A 313 1.52 18.76 2.64
C ALA A 313 1.25 19.95 1.69
N GLY A 314 1.56 21.17 2.12
CA GLY A 314 1.53 22.38 1.27
C GLY A 314 2.48 22.31 0.07
N ALA A 315 3.55 21.52 0.15
CA ALA A 315 4.52 21.34 -0.93
C ALA A 315 4.06 20.35 -2.02
N LEU A 316 2.96 19.62 -1.82
CA LEU A 316 2.43 18.68 -2.80
C LEU A 316 1.79 19.42 -3.99
N VAL A 317 2.08 18.94 -5.21
CA VAL A 317 1.57 19.55 -6.45
C VAL A 317 0.24 18.92 -6.89
N PRO A 318 -0.60 19.64 -7.66
CA PRO A 318 -1.80 19.07 -8.26
C PRO A 318 -1.46 17.88 -9.17
N PRO A 319 -2.30 16.83 -9.23
CA PRO A 319 -2.15 15.79 -10.23
C PRO A 319 -2.49 16.32 -11.64
N ASN A 320 -1.92 15.68 -12.67
CA ASN A 320 -2.12 16.07 -14.08
C ASN A 320 -1.68 17.50 -14.44
N ASP A 321 -0.83 18.12 -13.63
CA ASP A 321 -0.28 19.44 -13.87
C ASP A 321 1.24 19.37 -14.14
N PRO A 322 1.67 19.25 -15.40
CA PRO A 322 3.09 19.17 -15.74
C PRO A 322 3.83 20.50 -15.48
N ALA A 323 3.15 21.65 -15.47
CA ALA A 323 3.78 22.94 -15.20
C ALA A 323 4.11 23.07 -13.70
N ALA A 324 3.16 22.78 -12.83
CA ALA A 324 3.39 22.76 -11.38
C ALA A 324 4.46 21.71 -11.01
N LEU A 325 4.43 20.54 -11.66
CA LEU A 325 5.43 19.49 -11.44
C LEU A 325 6.84 19.95 -11.86
N ALA A 326 6.97 20.58 -13.03
CA ALA A 326 8.24 21.14 -13.53
C ALA A 326 8.77 22.23 -12.58
N GLN A 327 7.92 23.14 -12.11
CA GLN A 327 8.29 24.18 -11.16
C GLN A 327 8.82 23.59 -9.85
N ALA A 328 8.11 22.59 -9.28
CA ALA A 328 8.52 21.94 -8.03
C ALA A 328 9.86 21.16 -8.18
N ILE A 329 10.04 20.42 -9.29
CA ILE A 329 11.30 19.76 -9.61
C ILE A 329 12.42 20.79 -9.76
N GLY A 330 12.20 21.86 -10.55
CA GLY A 330 13.19 22.92 -10.74
C GLY A 330 13.61 23.58 -9.44
N SER A 331 12.67 23.87 -8.55
CA SER A 331 12.95 24.43 -7.21
C SER A 331 13.77 23.47 -6.34
N ALA A 332 13.41 22.18 -6.32
CA ALA A 332 14.12 21.18 -5.52
C ALA A 332 15.58 20.99 -6.01
N LEU A 333 15.81 20.99 -7.33
CA LEU A 333 17.14 20.87 -7.92
C LEU A 333 18.00 22.13 -7.73
N GLN A 334 17.39 23.32 -7.67
CA GLN A 334 18.10 24.57 -7.40
C GLN A 334 18.48 24.72 -5.92
N ASN A 335 17.70 24.16 -5.02
CA ASN A 335 17.88 24.27 -3.59
C ASN A 335 18.02 22.89 -2.93
N PRO A 336 19.07 22.12 -3.24
CA PRO A 336 19.21 20.75 -2.75
C PRO A 336 19.30 20.67 -1.21
N ALA A 337 19.88 21.68 -0.56
CA ALA A 337 19.92 21.73 0.91
C ALA A 337 18.52 21.86 1.54
N ALA A 338 17.64 22.68 0.96
CA ALA A 338 16.27 22.82 1.41
C ALA A 338 15.45 21.54 1.15
N ALA A 339 15.64 20.92 -0.03
CA ALA A 339 15.01 19.65 -0.35
C ALA A 339 15.44 18.52 0.62
N GLN A 340 16.74 18.48 0.97
CA GLN A 340 17.26 17.51 1.94
C GLN A 340 16.74 17.79 3.36
N ALA A 341 16.63 19.04 3.78
CA ALA A 341 16.05 19.39 5.07
C ALA A 341 14.56 18.98 5.16
N ALA A 342 13.78 19.17 4.09
CA ALA A 342 12.42 18.68 4.02
C ALA A 342 12.32 17.14 4.08
N ALA A 343 13.22 16.44 3.40
CA ALA A 343 13.31 14.98 3.46
C ALA A 343 13.63 14.47 4.88
N GLN A 344 14.49 15.15 5.64
CA GLN A 344 14.79 14.77 7.03
C GLN A 344 13.59 15.00 7.96
N ARG A 345 12.82 16.09 7.81
CA ARG A 345 11.57 16.28 8.57
C ARG A 345 10.56 15.17 8.28
N LEU A 346 10.40 14.84 6.98
CA LEU A 346 9.50 13.78 6.57
C LEU A 346 9.94 12.40 7.08
N LYS A 347 11.26 12.13 7.08
CA LYS A 347 11.85 10.92 7.67
C LYS A 347 11.51 10.79 9.15
N ALA A 348 11.70 11.85 9.94
CA ALA A 348 11.37 11.86 11.36
C ALA A 348 9.87 11.57 11.57
N ARG A 349 9.00 12.24 10.81
CA ARG A 349 7.56 12.00 10.88
C ARG A 349 7.19 10.54 10.54
N VAL A 350 7.76 9.98 9.47
CA VAL A 350 7.50 8.60 9.07
C VAL A 350 8.00 7.62 10.13
N HIS A 351 9.14 7.87 10.74
CA HIS A 351 9.64 7.07 11.86
C HIS A 351 8.63 7.01 13.02
N ASP A 352 8.08 8.14 13.40
CA ASP A 352 7.22 8.25 14.59
C ASP A 352 5.78 7.75 14.34
N GLN A 353 5.26 7.88 13.12
CA GLN A 353 3.82 7.66 12.84
C GLN A 353 3.53 6.56 11.82
N PHE A 354 4.52 6.14 11.02
CA PHE A 354 4.35 5.21 9.91
C PHE A 354 5.37 4.06 9.96
N SER A 355 5.79 3.65 11.15
CA SER A 355 6.60 2.45 11.30
C SER A 355 5.73 1.18 11.32
N ALA A 356 6.28 0.06 10.89
CA ALA A 356 5.60 -1.24 10.94
C ALA A 356 5.27 -1.64 12.39
N ASP A 357 6.04 -1.15 13.36
CA ASP A 357 5.80 -1.34 14.78
C ASP A 357 4.54 -0.63 15.25
N VAL A 358 4.39 0.67 14.92
CA VAL A 358 3.19 1.48 15.20
C VAL A 358 1.97 0.89 14.50
N MET A 359 2.08 0.50 13.22
CA MET A 359 1.02 -0.15 12.48
C MET A 359 0.54 -1.41 13.20
N THR A 360 1.46 -2.30 13.54
CA THR A 360 1.12 -3.58 14.20
C THR A 360 0.47 -3.37 15.55
N GLN A 361 1.04 -2.50 16.39
CA GLN A 361 0.51 -2.19 17.71
C GLN A 361 -0.90 -1.62 17.62
N THR A 362 -1.14 -0.70 16.69
CA THR A 362 -2.45 -0.07 16.50
C THR A 362 -3.50 -1.06 16.00
N VAL A 363 -3.13 -1.96 15.08
CA VAL A 363 -4.04 -3.03 14.61
C VAL A 363 -4.39 -3.99 15.75
N LEU A 364 -3.41 -4.42 16.55
CA LEU A 364 -3.64 -5.32 17.69
C LEU A 364 -4.52 -4.68 18.76
N ALA A 365 -4.31 -3.39 19.05
CA ALA A 365 -5.20 -2.65 19.97
C ALA A 365 -6.65 -2.59 19.45
N ALA A 366 -6.83 -2.37 18.14
CA ALA A 366 -8.17 -2.38 17.53
C ALA A 366 -8.84 -3.76 17.58
N TYR A 367 -8.07 -4.85 17.44
CA TYR A 367 -8.59 -6.21 17.64
C TYR A 367 -9.06 -6.41 19.09
N ALA A 368 -8.21 -6.10 20.07
CA ALA A 368 -8.53 -6.26 21.48
C ALA A 368 -9.79 -5.46 21.89
N GLU A 369 -9.89 -4.19 21.47
CA GLU A 369 -11.08 -3.37 21.69
C GLU A 369 -12.35 -3.97 21.06
N THR A 370 -12.22 -4.62 19.90
CA THR A 370 -13.36 -5.20 19.20
C THR A 370 -13.80 -6.52 19.84
N LEU A 371 -12.86 -7.35 20.27
CA LEU A 371 -13.13 -8.56 21.02
C LEU A 371 -13.83 -8.24 22.35
N ALA A 372 -13.29 -7.33 23.14
CA ALA A 372 -13.88 -6.92 24.42
C ALA A 372 -15.33 -6.38 24.28
N ARG A 373 -15.64 -5.69 23.18
CA ARG A 373 -17.04 -5.22 22.91
C ARG A 373 -18.00 -6.34 22.51
N ARG A 374 -17.49 -7.46 22.04
CA ARG A 374 -18.32 -8.60 21.63
C ARG A 374 -18.66 -9.50 22.81
N ASP A 375 -17.77 -9.58 23.79
CA ASP A 375 -17.91 -10.46 24.96
C ASP A 375 -18.67 -9.79 26.12
N GLY A 376 -18.88 -8.47 26.06
CA GLY A 376 -19.67 -7.68 27.00
C GLY A 376 -21.04 -7.28 26.43
#